data_3a3fb31b0d46fc528e0008a9b26d7d5a
#
_entry.id   3a3fb31b0d46fc528e0008a9b26d7d5a
#
_cell.length_a   1.000
_cell.length_b   1.000
_cell.length_c   1.000
_cell.angle_alpha   90.00
_cell.angle_beta   90.00
_cell.angle_gamma   90.00
#
_symmetry.space_group_name_H-M   'P 1'
#
loop_
_entity.id
_entity.type
_entity.pdbx_description
1 polymer ?
#
loop_
_entity_poly.entity_id
_entity_poly.type
_entity_poly.pdbx_seq_one_letter_code
_entity_poly.pdbx_strand_id
1 'polypeptide(L)'
;MIEVDGLTFHYPDGTAVFEGFSWRVAPGEAWAVLGPSGCGKTTLLYLIAGLRLPLQGEIRVGGDRILRPRPQTGLILQEYGLLPWATVRENVALGLRIRGFYGPDGTHAPAGEAVTARREITQAWLDRLGLSHVAGSFPGQISGGQRQRTAIARTLSLQPDLLLMDEPFASLDAPTREDLQNLTLQLRAETGLTTVVVTHTIEEAALLGA
;
A
#
# COMPACT_ATOMS: atom_id res chain seq x y z
N MET A 1 -6.76 -14.58 3.99
CA MET A 1 -6.88 -13.12 3.73
C MET A 1 -7.04 -12.82 2.24
N ILE A 2 -6.13 -13.27 1.42
CA ILE A 2 -6.21 -13.17 -0.05
C ILE A 2 -6.46 -14.57 -0.61
N GLU A 3 -7.40 -14.67 -1.54
CA GLU A 3 -7.67 -15.87 -2.33
C GLU A 3 -7.71 -15.48 -3.80
N VAL A 4 -6.83 -16.06 -4.59
CA VAL A 4 -6.79 -15.94 -6.05
C VAL A 4 -7.11 -17.31 -6.61
N ASP A 5 -8.14 -17.41 -7.45
CA ASP A 5 -8.59 -18.68 -8.01
C ASP A 5 -8.72 -18.59 -9.52
N GLY A 6 -7.92 -19.40 -10.22
CA GLY A 6 -7.94 -19.52 -11.70
C GLY A 6 -7.70 -18.22 -12.45
N LEU A 7 -6.93 -17.28 -11.87
CA LEU A 7 -6.70 -15.94 -12.42
C LEU A 7 -6.08 -15.99 -13.81
N THR A 8 -6.76 -15.41 -14.79
CA THR A 8 -6.22 -15.13 -16.13
C THR A 8 -6.31 -13.63 -16.41
N PHE A 9 -5.20 -13.05 -16.81
CA PHE A 9 -5.11 -11.63 -17.16
C PHE A 9 -4.14 -11.38 -18.31
N HIS A 10 -4.60 -10.63 -19.30
CA HIS A 10 -3.79 -10.12 -20.41
C HIS A 10 -3.98 -8.60 -20.50
N TYR A 11 -2.96 -7.89 -20.95
CA TYR A 11 -3.08 -6.48 -21.29
C TYR A 11 -3.84 -6.28 -22.60
N PRO A 12 -4.37 -5.06 -22.89
CA PRO A 12 -5.10 -4.79 -24.15
C PRO A 12 -4.29 -5.01 -25.42
N ASP A 13 -2.95 -4.97 -25.34
CA ASP A 13 -2.04 -5.27 -26.44
C ASP A 13 -1.84 -6.78 -26.70
N GLY A 14 -2.53 -7.62 -25.92
CA GLY A 14 -2.46 -9.08 -26.00
C GLY A 14 -1.36 -9.71 -25.14
N THR A 15 -0.56 -8.92 -24.41
CA THR A 15 0.49 -9.46 -23.53
C THR A 15 -0.14 -10.28 -22.41
N ALA A 16 0.09 -11.60 -22.41
CA ALA A 16 -0.35 -12.52 -21.36
C ALA A 16 0.53 -12.32 -20.11
N VAL A 17 -0.11 -12.21 -18.91
CA VAL A 17 0.59 -12.06 -17.64
C VAL A 17 0.29 -13.22 -16.70
N PHE A 18 -0.96 -13.63 -16.61
CA PHE A 18 -1.41 -14.78 -15.80
C PHE A 18 -2.35 -15.67 -16.61
N GLU A 19 -2.17 -16.98 -16.46
CA GLU A 19 -3.00 -18.00 -17.09
C GLU A 19 -3.32 -19.09 -16.05
N GLY A 20 -4.55 -19.07 -15.51
CA GLY A 20 -5.01 -20.04 -14.52
C GLY A 20 -4.28 -19.99 -13.16
N PHE A 21 -3.70 -18.82 -12.80
CA PHE A 21 -2.93 -18.66 -11.57
C PHE A 21 -3.81 -18.73 -10.32
N SER A 22 -3.40 -19.52 -9.34
CA SER A 22 -4.09 -19.62 -8.05
C SER A 22 -3.10 -19.42 -6.90
N TRP A 23 -3.51 -18.67 -5.87
CA TRP A 23 -2.67 -18.34 -4.73
C TRP A 23 -3.50 -17.99 -3.50
N ARG A 24 -2.97 -18.25 -2.31
CA ARG A 24 -3.63 -17.93 -1.04
C ARG A 24 -2.67 -17.32 -0.05
N VAL A 25 -3.16 -16.34 0.71
CA VAL A 25 -2.45 -15.68 1.82
C VAL A 25 -3.39 -15.69 3.02
N ALA A 26 -2.93 -16.21 4.15
CA ALA A 26 -3.69 -16.19 5.39
C ALA A 26 -3.67 -14.80 6.06
N PRO A 27 -4.62 -14.48 6.95
CA PRO A 27 -4.57 -13.24 7.75
C PRO A 27 -3.28 -13.16 8.57
N GLY A 28 -2.65 -11.97 8.59
CA GLY A 28 -1.41 -11.71 9.33
C GLY A 28 -0.12 -12.23 8.68
N GLU A 29 -0.22 -13.00 7.59
CA GLU A 29 0.97 -13.43 6.87
C GLU A 29 1.65 -12.26 6.14
N ALA A 30 2.96 -12.39 5.98
CA ALA A 30 3.76 -11.56 5.09
C ALA A 30 4.33 -12.39 3.95
N TRP A 31 4.13 -11.91 2.75
CA TRP A 31 4.63 -12.54 1.53
C TRP A 31 5.51 -11.58 0.75
N ALA A 32 6.64 -12.08 0.28
CA ALA A 32 7.46 -11.38 -0.70
C ALA A 32 7.35 -12.09 -2.05
N VAL A 33 6.91 -11.36 -3.07
CA VAL A 33 6.85 -11.85 -4.45
C VAL A 33 8.10 -11.39 -5.17
N LEU A 34 8.99 -12.35 -5.45
CA LEU A 34 10.27 -12.12 -6.10
C LEU A 34 10.20 -12.49 -7.59
N GLY A 35 10.85 -11.70 -8.43
CA GLY A 35 10.97 -12.00 -9.85
C GLY A 35 11.59 -10.86 -10.65
N PRO A 36 12.01 -11.12 -11.90
CA PRO A 36 12.60 -10.10 -12.77
C PRO A 36 11.60 -9.00 -13.12
N SER A 37 12.11 -7.86 -13.61
CA SER A 37 11.26 -6.78 -14.12
C SER A 37 10.39 -7.28 -15.27
N GLY A 38 9.13 -6.85 -15.30
CA GLY A 38 8.17 -7.20 -16.35
C GLY A 38 7.46 -8.56 -16.20
N CYS A 39 7.76 -9.39 -15.18
CA CYS A 39 7.11 -10.69 -14.98
C CYS A 39 5.69 -10.61 -14.38
N GLY A 40 5.11 -9.42 -14.21
CA GLY A 40 3.71 -9.27 -13.75
C GLY A 40 3.52 -8.97 -12.26
N LYS A 41 4.57 -8.75 -11.47
CA LYS A 41 4.47 -8.48 -10.01
C LYS A 41 3.57 -7.28 -9.68
N THR A 42 3.82 -6.14 -10.29
CA THR A 42 2.98 -4.93 -10.14
C THR A 42 1.55 -5.19 -10.60
N THR A 43 1.38 -5.97 -11.68
CA THR A 43 0.06 -6.34 -12.19
C THR A 43 -0.71 -7.17 -11.17
N LEU A 44 -0.04 -8.11 -10.46
CA LEU A 44 -0.64 -8.88 -9.37
C LEU A 44 -1.15 -7.96 -8.26
N LEU A 45 -0.32 -6.99 -7.82
CA LEU A 45 -0.75 -6.02 -6.80
C LEU A 45 -1.96 -5.20 -7.27
N TYR A 46 -1.99 -4.75 -8.52
CA TYR A 46 -3.12 -3.97 -9.05
C TYR A 46 -4.41 -4.81 -9.14
N LEU A 47 -4.30 -6.08 -9.46
CA LEU A 47 -5.44 -7.00 -9.47
C LEU A 47 -5.98 -7.24 -8.04
N ILE A 48 -5.11 -7.49 -7.07
CA ILE A 48 -5.49 -7.64 -5.65
C ILE A 48 -6.07 -6.33 -5.09
N ALA A 49 -5.51 -5.18 -5.46
CA ALA A 49 -6.01 -3.87 -5.05
C ALA A 49 -7.34 -3.47 -5.71
N GLY A 50 -7.81 -4.22 -6.72
CA GLY A 50 -9.03 -3.90 -7.47
C GLY A 50 -8.88 -2.73 -8.44
N LEU A 51 -7.65 -2.35 -8.78
CA LEU A 51 -7.33 -1.33 -9.80
C LEU A 51 -7.41 -1.90 -11.21
N ARG A 52 -7.31 -3.22 -11.33
CA ARG A 52 -7.57 -3.99 -12.54
C ARG A 52 -8.43 -5.19 -12.20
N LEU A 53 -9.19 -5.68 -13.19
CA LEU A 53 -10.04 -6.85 -13.01
C LEU A 53 -9.52 -8.00 -13.86
N PRO A 54 -9.61 -9.25 -13.39
CA PRO A 54 -9.23 -10.42 -14.16
C PRO A 54 -10.16 -10.64 -15.36
N LEU A 55 -9.63 -11.26 -16.41
CA LEU A 55 -10.43 -11.72 -17.56
C LEU A 55 -11.19 -13.00 -17.21
N GLN A 56 -10.55 -13.91 -16.45
CA GLN A 56 -11.13 -15.13 -15.92
C GLN A 56 -10.65 -15.37 -14.49
N GLY A 57 -11.39 -16.21 -13.78
CA GLY A 57 -11.14 -16.46 -12.36
C GLY A 57 -11.66 -15.35 -11.44
N GLU A 58 -11.27 -15.40 -10.20
CA GLU A 58 -11.67 -14.38 -9.23
C GLU A 58 -10.60 -14.12 -8.18
N ILE A 59 -10.69 -12.94 -7.57
CA ILE A 59 -9.87 -12.55 -6.42
C ILE A 59 -10.81 -12.17 -5.29
N ARG A 60 -10.53 -12.70 -4.08
CA ARG A 60 -11.22 -12.34 -2.85
C ARG A 60 -10.23 -11.79 -1.83
N VAL A 61 -10.63 -10.77 -1.09
CA VAL A 61 -9.86 -10.21 0.02
C VAL A 61 -10.79 -10.06 1.22
N GLY A 62 -10.43 -10.68 2.34
CA GLY A 62 -11.28 -10.71 3.53
C GLY A 62 -12.60 -11.48 3.32
N GLY A 63 -12.66 -12.38 2.32
CA GLY A 63 -13.85 -13.12 1.92
C GLY A 63 -14.68 -12.43 0.82
N ASP A 64 -14.51 -11.13 0.61
CA ASP A 64 -15.25 -10.37 -0.39
C ASP A 64 -14.58 -10.43 -1.77
N ARG A 65 -15.37 -10.66 -2.82
CA ARG A 65 -14.90 -10.61 -4.20
C ARG A 65 -14.48 -9.19 -4.59
N ILE A 66 -13.31 -9.06 -5.16
CA ILE A 66 -12.77 -7.77 -5.59
C ILE A 66 -13.29 -7.41 -6.98
N LEU A 67 -14.18 -6.41 -7.01
CA LEU A 67 -14.73 -5.81 -8.24
C LEU A 67 -14.36 -4.32 -8.37
N ARG A 68 -13.79 -3.75 -7.32
CA ARG A 68 -13.34 -2.34 -7.23
C ARG A 68 -12.31 -2.21 -6.10
N PRO A 69 -11.57 -1.10 -6.00
CA PRO A 69 -10.68 -0.85 -4.88
C PRO A 69 -11.41 -0.94 -3.53
N ARG A 70 -10.78 -1.64 -2.59
CA ARG A 70 -11.30 -1.88 -1.24
C ARG A 70 -10.73 -0.83 -0.28
N PRO A 71 -11.55 -0.12 0.52
CA PRO A 71 -11.08 0.94 1.42
C PRO A 71 -10.05 0.49 2.47
N GLN A 72 -10.07 -0.79 2.86
CA GLN A 72 -9.16 -1.38 3.85
C GLN A 72 -7.88 -1.96 3.22
N THR A 73 -7.70 -1.85 1.90
CA THR A 73 -6.46 -2.24 1.23
C THR A 73 -5.57 -1.02 1.05
N GLY A 74 -4.41 -1.04 1.70
CA GLY A 74 -3.34 -0.06 1.50
C GLY A 74 -2.46 -0.44 0.31
N LEU A 75 -2.10 0.52 -0.53
CA LEU A 75 -1.16 0.32 -1.62
C LEU A 75 -0.09 1.41 -1.60
N ILE A 76 1.17 0.98 -1.55
CA ILE A 76 2.35 1.84 -1.69
C ILE A 76 2.99 1.52 -3.03
N LEU A 77 3.07 2.52 -3.90
CA LEU A 77 3.62 2.42 -5.25
C LEU A 77 5.13 2.65 -5.23
N GLN A 78 5.84 2.16 -6.23
CA GLN A 78 7.29 2.32 -6.42
C GLN A 78 7.74 3.78 -6.38
N GLU A 79 6.98 4.70 -6.96
CA GLU A 79 7.24 6.15 -6.92
C GLU A 79 6.46 6.87 -5.82
N TYR A 80 6.09 6.16 -4.75
CA TYR A 80 5.38 6.67 -3.57
C TYR A 80 3.95 7.18 -3.83
N GLY A 81 3.61 7.60 -5.06
CA GLY A 81 2.32 8.14 -5.45
C GLY A 81 1.89 9.39 -4.66
N LEU A 82 2.85 10.17 -4.16
CA LEU A 82 2.55 11.41 -3.44
C LEU A 82 2.04 12.48 -4.41
N LEU A 83 1.11 13.31 -3.95
CA LEU A 83 0.64 14.48 -4.69
C LEU A 83 1.72 15.57 -4.64
N PRO A 84 2.37 15.95 -5.76
CA PRO A 84 3.51 16.86 -5.75
C PRO A 84 3.14 18.30 -5.36
N TRP A 85 1.87 18.67 -5.50
CA TRP A 85 1.33 19.99 -5.13
C TRP A 85 0.75 20.06 -3.72
N ALA A 86 0.78 18.95 -2.97
CA ALA A 86 0.32 18.87 -1.59
C ALA A 86 1.52 18.71 -0.65
N THR A 87 1.47 19.33 0.51
CA THR A 87 2.51 19.19 1.54
C THR A 87 2.54 17.75 2.11
N VAL A 88 3.59 17.42 2.86
CA VAL A 88 3.69 16.14 3.59
C VAL A 88 2.45 15.91 4.45
N ARG A 89 2.04 16.90 5.24
CA ARG A 89 0.83 16.84 6.07
C ARG A 89 -0.43 16.56 5.26
N GLU A 90 -0.60 17.25 4.14
CA GLU A 90 -1.76 17.10 3.26
C GLU A 90 -1.79 15.74 2.57
N ASN A 91 -0.61 15.22 2.18
CA ASN A 91 -0.48 13.87 1.65
C ASN A 91 -0.90 12.83 2.70
N VAL A 92 -0.42 12.92 3.94
CA VAL A 92 -0.81 12.00 5.01
C VAL A 92 -2.30 12.07 5.31
N ALA A 93 -2.88 13.28 5.31
CA ALA A 93 -4.30 13.50 5.59
C ALA A 93 -5.22 13.12 4.42
N LEU A 94 -4.69 12.87 3.22
CA LEU A 94 -5.48 12.73 1.98
C LEU A 94 -6.57 11.65 2.10
N GLY A 95 -6.19 10.45 2.50
CA GLY A 95 -7.11 9.32 2.63
C GLY A 95 -8.21 9.58 3.67
N LEU A 96 -7.84 10.18 4.80
CA LEU A 96 -8.78 10.58 5.86
C LEU A 96 -9.77 11.67 5.38
N ARG A 97 -9.31 12.58 4.51
CA ARG A 97 -10.18 13.61 3.91
C ARG A 97 -11.18 12.98 2.93
N ILE A 98 -10.72 12.05 2.09
CA ILE A 98 -11.58 11.33 1.14
C ILE A 98 -12.60 10.49 1.91
N ARG A 99 -12.18 9.75 2.94
CA ARG A 99 -13.07 8.94 3.79
C ARG A 99 -14.06 9.78 4.58
N GLY A 100 -13.71 11.00 4.97
CA GLY A 100 -14.63 11.95 5.60
C GLY A 100 -15.63 12.56 4.62
N PHE A 101 -15.45 12.38 3.32
CA PHE A 101 -16.38 12.81 2.27
C PHE A 101 -17.22 11.64 1.75
N TYR A 102 -16.59 10.45 1.61
CA TYR A 102 -17.22 9.19 1.22
C TYR A 102 -17.05 8.17 2.33
N GLY A 103 -18.14 7.52 2.75
CA GLY A 103 -18.07 6.39 3.67
C GLY A 103 -17.29 5.20 3.10
N PRO A 104 -17.01 4.18 3.93
CA PRO A 104 -16.30 2.96 3.51
C PRO A 104 -17.00 2.20 2.37
N ASP A 105 -18.31 2.36 2.25
CA ASP A 105 -19.16 1.79 1.19
C ASP A 105 -19.19 2.63 -0.10
N GLY A 106 -18.50 3.80 -0.13
CA GLY A 106 -18.48 4.74 -1.23
C GLY A 106 -19.71 5.66 -1.31
N THR A 107 -20.60 5.62 -0.32
CA THR A 107 -21.68 6.59 -0.18
C THR A 107 -21.18 7.87 0.51
N HIS A 108 -21.96 8.94 0.43
CA HIS A 108 -21.62 10.18 1.15
C HIS A 108 -21.56 9.91 2.65
N ALA A 109 -20.40 10.10 3.26
CA ALA A 109 -20.28 9.91 4.69
C ALA A 109 -21.18 10.93 5.41
N PRO A 110 -21.98 10.50 6.40
CA PRO A 110 -22.67 11.45 7.25
C PRO A 110 -21.64 12.37 7.91
N ALA A 111 -21.93 13.66 7.96
CA ALA A 111 -21.10 14.69 8.59
C ALA A 111 -20.87 14.28 10.07
N GLY A 112 -19.72 13.73 10.41
CA GLY A 112 -19.56 13.19 11.75
C GLY A 112 -18.18 12.84 12.24
N GLU A 113 -17.20 12.54 11.39
CA GLU A 113 -15.83 12.49 11.92
C GLU A 113 -15.30 13.91 12.05
N ALA A 114 -15.18 14.36 13.28
CA ALA A 114 -14.72 15.70 13.60
C ALA A 114 -13.37 15.98 12.88
N VAL A 115 -13.27 17.14 12.24
CA VAL A 115 -12.01 17.66 11.66
C VAL A 115 -10.85 17.53 12.63
N THR A 116 -11.12 17.59 13.93
CA THR A 116 -10.19 17.39 15.04
C THR A 116 -9.59 15.99 15.05
N ALA A 117 -10.39 14.92 14.95
CA ALA A 117 -9.90 13.54 14.97
C ALA A 117 -8.96 13.27 13.77
N ARG A 118 -9.28 13.77 12.59
CA ARG A 118 -8.41 13.66 11.41
C ARG A 118 -7.07 14.37 11.60
N ARG A 119 -7.07 15.53 12.25
CA ARG A 119 -5.85 16.27 12.56
C ARG A 119 -4.98 15.52 13.57
N GLU A 120 -5.59 14.95 14.59
CA GLU A 120 -4.90 14.17 15.63
C GLU A 120 -4.27 12.90 15.02
N ILE A 121 -5.01 12.13 14.21
CA ILE A 121 -4.49 10.95 13.52
C ILE A 121 -3.32 11.35 12.61
N THR A 122 -3.48 12.41 11.82
CA THR A 122 -2.42 12.90 10.91
C THR A 122 -1.19 13.30 11.70
N GLN A 123 -1.34 14.05 12.80
CA GLN A 123 -0.22 14.47 13.62
C GLN A 123 0.48 13.28 14.28
N ALA A 124 -0.27 12.32 14.83
CA ALA A 124 0.29 11.11 15.43
C ALA A 124 1.17 10.32 14.44
N TRP A 125 0.73 10.18 13.18
CA TRP A 125 1.53 9.51 12.16
C TRP A 125 2.75 10.32 11.73
N LEU A 126 2.66 11.65 11.65
CA LEU A 126 3.80 12.52 11.38
C LEU A 126 4.86 12.41 12.47
N ASP A 127 4.45 12.42 13.74
CA ASP A 127 5.36 12.29 14.88
C ASP A 127 6.00 10.90 14.91
N ARG A 128 5.19 9.85 14.77
CA ARG A 128 5.65 8.46 14.79
C ARG A 128 6.70 8.15 13.71
N LEU A 129 6.55 8.75 12.51
CA LEU A 129 7.46 8.53 11.40
C LEU A 129 8.56 9.61 11.28
N GLY A 130 8.66 10.51 12.28
CA GLY A 130 9.68 11.54 12.31
C GLY A 130 9.54 12.60 11.22
N LEU A 131 8.31 12.89 10.77
CA LEU A 131 8.02 13.80 9.66
C LEU A 131 7.56 15.19 10.10
N SER A 132 7.39 15.43 11.40
CA SER A 132 6.81 16.68 11.94
C SER A 132 7.60 17.92 11.54
N HIS A 133 8.94 17.81 11.45
CA HIS A 133 9.81 18.91 11.04
C HIS A 133 9.72 19.28 9.55
N VAL A 134 9.21 18.38 8.70
CA VAL A 134 8.99 18.60 7.26
C VAL A 134 7.51 18.61 6.86
N ALA A 135 6.59 18.65 7.83
CA ALA A 135 5.17 18.54 7.59
C ALA A 135 4.59 19.60 6.62
N GLY A 136 5.22 20.79 6.57
CA GLY A 136 4.87 21.87 5.64
C GLY A 136 5.60 21.83 4.30
N SER A 137 6.54 20.91 4.09
CA SER A 137 7.33 20.80 2.86
C SER A 137 6.56 20.02 1.79
N PHE A 138 6.89 20.26 0.52
CA PHE A 138 6.36 19.52 -0.61
C PHE A 138 7.25 18.28 -0.93
N PRO A 139 6.72 17.25 -1.61
CA PRO A 139 7.48 16.03 -1.93
C PRO A 139 8.81 16.28 -2.66
N GLY A 140 8.90 17.31 -3.49
CA GLY A 140 10.13 17.69 -4.18
C GLY A 140 11.20 18.33 -3.28
N GLN A 141 10.87 18.68 -2.04
CA GLN A 141 11.76 19.36 -1.09
C GLN A 141 12.30 18.43 0.00
N ILE A 142 11.91 17.15 -0.02
CA ILE A 142 12.25 16.17 1.01
C ILE A 142 13.04 14.99 0.42
N SER A 143 13.77 14.26 1.27
CA SER A 143 14.57 13.09 0.86
C SER A 143 13.71 11.92 0.40
N GLY A 144 14.32 10.94 -0.30
CA GLY A 144 13.65 9.70 -0.70
C GLY A 144 13.05 8.94 0.48
N GLY A 145 13.80 8.81 1.57
CA GLY A 145 13.32 8.17 2.80
C GLY A 145 12.15 8.92 3.44
N GLN A 146 12.16 10.27 3.43
CA GLN A 146 11.03 11.06 3.92
C GLN A 146 9.80 10.93 3.01
N ARG A 147 9.97 10.82 1.68
CA ARG A 147 8.87 10.52 0.76
C ARG A 147 8.27 9.15 1.06
N GLN A 148 9.10 8.13 1.26
CA GLN A 148 8.64 6.78 1.59
C GLN A 148 7.89 6.77 2.94
N ARG A 149 8.44 7.38 3.99
CA ARG A 149 7.75 7.53 5.28
C ARG A 149 6.41 8.25 5.13
N THR A 150 6.33 9.25 4.26
CA THR A 150 5.07 9.97 3.97
C THR A 150 4.03 9.05 3.31
N ALA A 151 4.45 8.20 2.35
CA ALA A 151 3.57 7.22 1.71
C ALA A 151 3.08 6.16 2.71
N ILE A 152 3.96 5.67 3.60
CA ILE A 152 3.60 4.76 4.69
C ILE A 152 2.59 5.45 5.63
N ALA A 153 2.86 6.67 6.11
CA ALA A 153 1.96 7.43 6.98
C ALA A 153 0.58 7.60 6.36
N ARG A 154 0.52 8.01 5.09
CA ARG A 154 -0.73 8.18 4.34
C ARG A 154 -1.55 6.90 4.27
N THR A 155 -0.88 5.78 4.04
CA THR A 155 -1.53 4.48 3.87
C THR A 155 -2.01 3.94 5.21
N LEU A 156 -1.15 3.95 6.25
CA LEU A 156 -1.47 3.38 7.55
C LEU A 156 -2.41 4.24 8.39
N SER A 157 -2.53 5.54 8.11
CA SER A 157 -3.53 6.41 8.77
C SER A 157 -4.97 5.94 8.52
N LEU A 158 -5.19 5.15 7.48
CA LEU A 158 -6.48 4.55 7.13
C LEU A 158 -6.76 3.23 7.85
N GLN A 159 -5.81 2.72 8.65
CA GLN A 159 -5.92 1.44 9.35
C GLN A 159 -6.30 0.28 8.40
N PRO A 160 -5.50 0.01 7.36
CA PRO A 160 -5.77 -1.10 6.45
C PRO A 160 -5.61 -2.44 7.17
N ASP A 161 -6.26 -3.50 6.66
CA ASP A 161 -6.04 -4.90 7.08
C ASP A 161 -5.12 -5.65 6.10
N LEU A 162 -4.92 -5.08 4.90
CA LEU A 162 -4.01 -5.57 3.88
C LEU A 162 -3.12 -4.42 3.38
N LEU A 163 -1.79 -4.63 3.38
CA LEU A 163 -0.80 -3.72 2.82
C LEU A 163 -0.10 -4.36 1.61
N LEU A 164 -0.20 -3.69 0.48
CA LEU A 164 0.47 -4.05 -0.76
C LEU A 164 1.59 -3.03 -1.01
N MET A 165 2.81 -3.49 -1.30
CA MET A 165 3.96 -2.63 -1.55
C MET A 165 4.68 -3.05 -2.84
N ASP A 166 4.84 -2.10 -3.76
CA ASP A 166 5.51 -2.30 -5.04
C ASP A 166 6.91 -1.69 -5.00
N GLU A 167 7.94 -2.53 -4.89
CA GLU A 167 9.35 -2.17 -4.81
C GLU A 167 9.64 -1.00 -3.84
N PRO A 168 9.17 -1.07 -2.58
CA PRO A 168 9.07 0.10 -1.71
C PRO A 168 10.42 0.72 -1.33
N PHE A 169 11.53 0.00 -1.50
CA PHE A 169 12.85 0.45 -1.04
C PHE A 169 13.88 0.55 -2.17
N ALA A 170 13.50 0.31 -3.44
CA ALA A 170 14.42 0.20 -4.56
C ALA A 170 15.27 1.46 -4.82
N SER A 171 14.72 2.64 -4.56
CA SER A 171 15.38 3.93 -4.84
C SER A 171 16.11 4.55 -3.64
N LEU A 172 16.31 3.77 -2.55
CA LEU A 172 16.91 4.27 -1.31
C LEU A 172 18.37 3.83 -1.15
N ASP A 173 19.17 4.69 -0.52
CA ASP A 173 20.50 4.34 -0.03
C ASP A 173 20.44 3.28 1.07
N ALA A 174 21.53 2.54 1.29
CA ALA A 174 21.53 1.38 2.17
C ALA A 174 21.11 1.69 3.62
N PRO A 175 21.60 2.75 4.31
CA PRO A 175 21.17 3.07 5.65
C PRO A 175 19.67 3.41 5.76
N THR A 176 19.18 4.24 4.84
CA THR A 176 17.76 4.63 4.80
C THR A 176 16.85 3.44 4.52
N ARG A 177 17.31 2.52 3.66
CA ARG A 177 16.59 1.28 3.34
C ARG A 177 16.45 0.40 4.57
N GLU A 178 17.55 0.15 5.29
CA GLU A 178 17.55 -0.67 6.51
C GLU A 178 16.63 -0.10 7.59
N ASP A 179 16.69 1.21 7.83
CA ASP A 179 15.80 1.91 8.77
C ASP A 179 14.33 1.72 8.42
N LEU A 180 13.97 1.81 7.14
CA LEU A 180 12.58 1.68 6.69
C LEU A 180 12.08 0.25 6.65
N GLN A 181 12.96 -0.71 6.37
CA GLN A 181 12.66 -2.14 6.49
C GLN A 181 12.36 -2.50 7.95
N ASN A 182 13.20 -2.08 8.89
CA ASN A 182 12.98 -2.29 10.32
C ASN A 182 11.70 -1.63 10.80
N LEU A 183 11.42 -0.41 10.37
CA LEU A 183 10.16 0.29 10.65
C LEU A 183 8.95 -0.50 10.14
N THR A 184 9.03 -1.04 8.91
CA THR A 184 7.95 -1.84 8.31
C THR A 184 7.69 -3.12 9.09
N LEU A 185 8.75 -3.82 9.52
CA LEU A 185 8.65 -5.02 10.36
C LEU A 185 8.01 -4.70 11.72
N GLN A 186 8.43 -3.61 12.36
CA GLN A 186 7.86 -3.16 13.63
C GLN A 186 6.37 -2.85 13.49
N LEU A 187 5.98 -2.06 12.48
CA LEU A 187 4.59 -1.70 12.22
C LEU A 187 3.72 -2.94 11.98
N ARG A 188 4.24 -3.92 11.22
CA ARG A 188 3.57 -5.21 11.00
C ARG A 188 3.37 -5.99 12.30
N ALA A 189 4.41 -6.11 13.11
CA ALA A 189 4.35 -6.83 14.39
C ALA A 189 3.32 -6.21 15.36
N GLU A 190 3.22 -4.88 15.39
CA GLU A 190 2.28 -4.16 16.24
C GLU A 190 0.82 -4.27 15.78
N THR A 191 0.59 -4.34 14.46
CA THR A 191 -0.76 -4.25 13.90
C THR A 191 -1.35 -5.59 13.46
N GLY A 192 -0.54 -6.65 13.34
CA GLY A 192 -0.97 -7.93 12.75
C GLY A 192 -1.34 -7.84 11.27
N LEU A 193 -0.85 -6.81 10.58
CA LEU A 193 -1.21 -6.45 9.21
C LEU A 193 -0.75 -7.53 8.22
N THR A 194 -1.67 -8.02 7.38
CA THR A 194 -1.32 -8.86 6.24
C THR A 194 -0.56 -8.03 5.21
N THR A 195 0.59 -8.51 4.75
CA THR A 195 1.48 -7.73 3.89
C THR A 195 1.91 -8.54 2.66
N VAL A 196 1.84 -7.93 1.50
CA VAL A 196 2.44 -8.46 0.25
C VAL A 196 3.39 -7.42 -0.31
N VAL A 197 4.67 -7.80 -0.39
CA VAL A 197 5.73 -6.96 -0.93
C VAL A 197 6.19 -7.55 -2.25
N VAL A 198 6.29 -6.72 -3.26
CA VAL A 198 6.91 -7.07 -4.53
C VAL A 198 8.31 -6.47 -4.55
N THR A 199 9.30 -7.27 -4.85
CA THR A 199 10.70 -6.84 -4.93
C THR A 199 11.47 -7.64 -5.99
N HIS A 200 12.64 -7.15 -6.38
CA HIS A 200 13.59 -7.86 -7.21
C HIS A 200 14.86 -8.26 -6.44
N THR A 201 14.96 -7.93 -5.14
CA THR A 201 16.10 -8.28 -4.28
C THR A 201 15.77 -9.43 -3.35
N ILE A 202 16.70 -10.41 -3.27
CA ILE A 202 16.54 -11.60 -2.43
C ILE A 202 16.57 -11.22 -0.94
N GLU A 203 17.41 -10.25 -0.58
CA GLU A 203 17.58 -9.76 0.78
C GLU A 203 16.27 -9.19 1.33
N GLU A 204 15.58 -8.36 0.54
CA GLU A 204 14.26 -7.83 0.92
C GLU A 204 13.21 -8.93 1.03
N ALA A 205 13.22 -9.86 0.08
CA ALA A 205 12.28 -10.98 0.10
C ALA A 205 12.48 -11.86 1.35
N ALA A 206 13.72 -12.14 1.72
CA ALA A 206 14.03 -12.94 2.92
C ALA A 206 13.69 -12.20 4.22
N LEU A 207 13.84 -10.88 4.25
CA LEU A 207 13.57 -10.07 5.44
C LEU A 207 12.07 -9.81 5.68
N LEU A 208 11.31 -9.55 4.60
CA LEU A 208 9.94 -9.09 4.69
C LEU A 208 8.89 -10.18 4.46
N GLY A 209 9.26 -11.28 3.82
CA GLY A 209 8.43 -12.42 3.49
C GLY A 209 8.62 -13.59 4.44
N ALA A 210 8.36 -13.39 5.73
CA ALA A 210 8.49 -14.44 6.75
C ALA A 210 7.15 -14.74 7.41
#